data_f89f3c7caec51a5edf033c4331846465
#
_entry.id   f89f3c7caec51a5edf033c4331846465
#
_cell.length_a   1.000
_cell.length_b   1.000
_cell.length_c   1.000
_cell.angle_alpha   90.00
_cell.angle_beta   90.00
_cell.angle_gamma   90.00
#
_symmetry.space_group_name_H-M   'P 1'
#
loop_
_entity.id
_entity.type
_entity.pdbx_description
1 polymer ?
#
loop_
_entity_poly.entity_id
_entity_poly.type
_entity_poly.pdbx_seq_one_letter_code
_entity_poly.pdbx_strand_id
1 'polypeptide(L)'
;MTGITQNNKMAEVAHISATVYGRVQGVFFRYFVRNTARELGLKGYVRNLARGDAVEVQAEGEKRQLNILLGQLKAGPPGAQVERLEIKWVDYSGQFDDFSVRY
;
A
#
# COMPACT_ATOMS: atom_id res chain seq x y z
N MET A 1 0.37 18.92 31.22
CA MET A 1 0.32 18.88 30.56
C MET A 1 0.28 18.55 29.59
N THR A 2 0.01 18.31 29.38
CA THR A 2 -0.15 18.18 28.47
C THR A 2 0.27 17.59 27.44
N GLY A 3 0.89 17.65 27.11
CA GLY A 3 1.52 17.20 25.94
C GLY A 3 1.26 15.83 25.55
N ILE A 4 0.89 15.13 26.43
CA ILE A 4 0.64 13.76 26.23
C ILE A 4 -0.39 13.49 25.22
N THR A 5 -1.36 14.32 25.18
CA THR A 5 -2.42 14.11 24.25
C THR A 5 -1.96 14.14 22.82
N GLN A 6 -0.82 14.68 22.60
CA GLN A 6 -0.36 14.73 21.26
C GLN A 6 -0.08 13.40 20.68
N ASN A 7 0.19 12.47 21.49
CA ASN A 7 0.50 11.16 21.01
C ASN A 7 -0.64 10.56 20.23
N ASN A 8 -1.82 10.94 20.58
CA ASN A 8 -2.98 10.38 19.92
C ASN A 8 -3.05 10.77 18.48
N LYS A 9 -2.48 11.89 18.18
CA LYS A 9 -2.54 12.36 16.82
C LYS A 9 -1.73 11.56 15.88
N MET A 10 -0.82 10.80 16.43
CA MET A 10 0.01 9.98 15.62
C MET A 10 -0.72 8.80 15.06
N ALA A 11 -1.89 8.52 15.58
CA ALA A 11 -2.67 7.40 15.11
C ALA A 11 -3.63 7.81 14.01
N GLU A 12 -3.32 8.88 13.31
CA GLU A 12 -4.12 9.27 12.17
C GLU A 12 -4.16 8.17 11.13
N VAL A 13 -5.33 7.81 10.68
CA VAL A 13 -5.50 6.71 9.73
C VAL A 13 -6.10 7.21 8.42
N ALA A 14 -5.85 6.47 7.36
CA ALA A 14 -6.33 6.80 6.04
C ALA A 14 -6.36 5.55 5.18
N HIS A 15 -6.82 5.70 3.95
CA HIS A 15 -6.82 4.65 2.96
C HIS A 15 -6.18 5.20 1.69
N ILE A 16 -5.34 4.42 1.03
CA ILE A 16 -4.85 4.79 -0.28
C ILE A 16 -5.34 3.81 -1.32
N SER A 17 -5.68 4.35 -2.48
CA SER A 17 -5.97 3.57 -3.67
C SER A 17 -4.85 3.90 -4.64
N ALA A 18 -4.02 2.93 -4.95
CA ALA A 18 -2.85 3.17 -5.79
C ALA A 18 -2.82 2.22 -6.97
N THR A 19 -2.32 2.70 -8.10
CA THR A 19 -2.07 1.86 -9.25
C THR A 19 -0.60 2.02 -9.63
N VAL A 20 0.09 0.90 -9.73
CA VAL A 20 1.50 0.87 -10.06
C VAL A 20 1.63 0.37 -11.49
N TYR A 21 2.24 1.17 -12.36
CA TYR A 21 2.40 0.83 -13.77
C TYR A 21 3.84 0.51 -14.09
N GLY A 22 4.03 -0.44 -15.01
CA GLY A 22 5.34 -0.81 -15.50
C GLY A 22 5.50 -2.31 -15.57
N ARG A 23 6.74 -2.77 -15.45
CA ARG A 23 6.99 -4.20 -15.39
C ARG A 23 6.81 -4.62 -13.94
N VAL A 24 5.55 -4.91 -13.57
CA VAL A 24 5.18 -5.17 -12.19
C VAL A 24 4.39 -6.47 -12.04
N GLN A 25 4.11 -7.17 -13.13
CA GLN A 25 3.48 -8.48 -13.07
C GLN A 25 4.53 -9.54 -13.41
N GLY A 26 4.40 -10.72 -12.81
CA GLY A 26 5.32 -11.81 -13.09
C GLY A 26 6.68 -11.69 -12.44
N VAL A 27 6.85 -10.78 -11.47
CA VAL A 27 8.11 -10.57 -10.77
C VAL A 27 7.90 -10.61 -9.26
N PHE A 28 6.91 -11.35 -8.81
CA PHE A 28 6.55 -11.48 -7.39
C PHE A 28 6.18 -10.15 -6.75
N PHE A 29 5.73 -9.20 -7.54
CA PHE A 29 5.39 -7.87 -7.04
C PHE A 29 4.27 -7.95 -5.99
N ARG A 30 3.24 -8.76 -6.25
CA ARG A 30 2.12 -8.87 -5.32
C ARG A 30 2.55 -9.40 -3.96
N TYR A 31 3.44 -10.37 -3.95
CA TYR A 31 3.94 -10.92 -2.68
C TYR A 31 4.81 -9.92 -1.95
N PHE A 32 5.61 -9.17 -2.69
CA PHE A 32 6.42 -8.09 -2.12
C PHE A 32 5.52 -7.07 -1.43
N VAL A 33 4.45 -6.63 -2.10
CA VAL A 33 3.52 -5.65 -1.53
C VAL A 33 2.84 -6.21 -0.29
N ARG A 34 2.34 -7.45 -0.38
CA ARG A 34 1.68 -8.08 0.76
C ARG A 34 2.60 -8.14 1.98
N ASN A 35 3.82 -8.60 1.76
CA ASN A 35 4.75 -8.76 2.87
C ASN A 35 5.13 -7.41 3.48
N THR A 36 5.38 -6.42 2.64
CA THR A 36 5.71 -5.08 3.10
C THR A 36 4.55 -4.49 3.89
N ALA A 37 3.34 -4.59 3.36
CA ALA A 37 2.16 -4.04 4.01
C ALA A 37 1.91 -4.70 5.36
N ARG A 38 2.08 -6.01 5.44
CA ARG A 38 1.89 -6.74 6.69
C ARG A 38 2.91 -6.31 7.74
N GLU A 39 4.15 -6.13 7.34
CA GLU A 39 5.18 -5.66 8.25
C GLU A 39 4.86 -4.27 8.80
N LEU A 40 4.20 -3.46 7.99
CA LEU A 40 3.82 -2.11 8.39
C LEU A 40 2.49 -2.06 9.13
N GLY A 41 1.85 -3.21 9.35
CA GLY A 41 0.56 -3.25 10.03
C GLY A 41 -0.59 -2.73 9.20
N LEU A 42 -0.43 -2.70 7.89
CA LEU A 42 -1.47 -2.21 6.99
C LEU A 42 -2.40 -3.34 6.56
N LYS A 43 -3.61 -2.99 6.15
CA LYS A 43 -4.62 -3.93 5.72
C LYS A 43 -5.14 -3.53 4.35
N GLY A 44 -5.64 -4.49 3.59
CA GLY A 44 -6.13 -4.22 2.25
C GLY A 44 -5.81 -5.36 1.30
N TYR A 45 -5.48 -5.02 0.05
CA TYR A 45 -5.15 -6.05 -0.93
C TYR A 45 -4.33 -5.50 -2.08
N VAL A 46 -3.73 -6.41 -2.82
CA VAL A 46 -3.01 -6.10 -4.05
C VAL A 46 -3.44 -7.11 -5.09
N ARG A 47 -3.65 -6.66 -6.32
CA ARG A 47 -4.02 -7.55 -7.42
C ARG A 47 -3.48 -7.06 -8.75
N ASN A 48 -3.23 -7.99 -9.67
CA ASN A 48 -2.88 -7.64 -11.03
C ASN A 48 -4.11 -7.09 -11.73
N LEU A 49 -3.91 -6.08 -12.57
CA LEU A 49 -4.98 -5.60 -13.41
C LEU A 49 -4.92 -6.31 -14.76
N ALA A 50 -6.09 -6.42 -15.42
CA ALA A 50 -6.21 -7.19 -16.64
C ALA A 50 -5.33 -6.67 -17.77
N ARG A 51 -4.99 -5.39 -17.75
CA ARG A 51 -4.18 -4.81 -18.82
C ARG A 51 -2.76 -5.37 -18.88
N GLY A 52 -2.27 -6.04 -17.84
CA GLY A 52 -1.00 -6.74 -17.89
C GLY A 52 0.22 -5.93 -17.45
N ASP A 53 0.13 -4.62 -17.40
CA ASP A 53 1.24 -3.76 -17.02
C ASP A 53 0.93 -2.91 -15.80
N ALA A 54 0.03 -3.37 -14.96
CA ALA A 54 -0.35 -2.60 -13.79
C ALA A 54 -0.84 -3.50 -12.66
N VAL A 55 -0.66 -2.99 -11.44
CA VAL A 55 -1.09 -3.65 -10.21
C VAL A 55 -1.86 -2.64 -9.40
N GLU A 56 -2.98 -3.07 -8.84
CA GLU A 56 -3.78 -2.23 -7.95
C GLU A 56 -3.44 -2.56 -6.51
N VAL A 57 -3.28 -1.52 -5.69
CA VAL A 57 -3.04 -1.66 -4.25
C VAL A 57 -4.07 -0.83 -3.50
N GLN A 58 -4.81 -1.50 -2.64
CA GLN A 58 -5.72 -0.82 -1.72
C GLN A 58 -5.16 -1.08 -0.33
N ALA A 59 -4.79 -0.03 0.37
CA ALA A 59 -4.16 -0.19 1.68
C ALA A 59 -4.68 0.85 2.66
N GLU A 60 -4.88 0.44 3.90
CA GLU A 60 -5.29 1.37 4.92
C GLU A 60 -4.62 1.07 6.24
N GLY A 61 -4.50 2.12 7.05
CA GLY A 61 -3.86 2.08 8.34
C GLY A 61 -3.34 3.45 8.68
N GLU A 62 -2.29 3.51 9.49
CA GLU A 62 -1.69 4.79 9.88
C GLU A 62 -1.04 5.47 8.69
N LYS A 63 -1.28 6.74 8.56
CA LYS A 63 -0.75 7.54 7.46
C LYS A 63 0.75 7.42 7.31
N ARG A 64 1.46 7.42 8.40
CA ARG A 64 2.88 7.29 8.43
C ARG A 64 3.33 6.01 7.75
N GLN A 65 2.64 4.91 8.07
CA GLN A 65 2.98 3.62 7.50
C GLN A 65 2.58 3.54 6.03
N LEU A 66 1.49 4.19 5.66
CA LEU A 66 1.10 4.26 4.26
C LEU A 66 2.15 4.98 3.42
N ASN A 67 2.72 6.04 3.96
CA ASN A 67 3.78 6.75 3.25
C ASN A 67 5.02 5.89 3.06
N ILE A 68 5.34 5.06 4.03
CA ILE A 68 6.46 4.12 3.88
C ILE A 68 6.15 3.12 2.77
N LEU A 69 4.93 2.59 2.75
CA LEU A 69 4.52 1.67 1.70
C LEU A 69 4.65 2.33 0.32
N LEU A 70 4.21 3.57 0.18
CA LEU A 70 4.31 4.26 -1.09
C LEU A 70 5.74 4.36 -1.59
N GLY A 71 6.68 4.61 -0.69
CA GLY A 71 8.09 4.62 -1.06
C GLY A 71 8.56 3.27 -1.57
N GLN A 72 8.09 2.19 -0.95
CA GLN A 72 8.45 0.85 -1.37
C GLN A 72 7.81 0.50 -2.72
N LEU A 73 6.59 0.96 -2.96
CA LEU A 73 5.93 0.72 -4.24
C LEU A 73 6.68 1.39 -5.38
N LYS A 74 7.19 2.59 -5.14
CA LYS A 74 7.97 3.31 -6.14
C LYS A 74 9.24 2.57 -6.51
N ALA A 75 9.91 2.02 -5.52
CA ALA A 75 11.16 1.31 -5.75
C ALA A 75 10.91 -0.05 -6.39
N GLY A 76 9.90 -0.76 -5.90
CA GLY A 76 9.60 -2.11 -6.33
C GLY A 76 10.65 -3.12 -5.87
N PRO A 77 10.35 -4.40 -6.01
CA PRO A 77 11.32 -5.46 -5.72
C PRO A 77 12.30 -5.62 -6.87
N PRO A 78 13.39 -6.37 -6.66
CA PRO A 78 14.31 -6.68 -7.76
C PRO A 78 13.54 -7.31 -8.92
N GLY A 79 13.88 -6.92 -10.12
CA GLY A 79 13.22 -7.42 -11.33
C GLY A 79 12.04 -6.61 -11.78
N ALA A 80 11.48 -5.78 -10.90
CA ALA A 80 10.39 -4.91 -11.28
C ALA A 80 10.93 -3.60 -11.83
N GLN A 81 10.11 -2.94 -12.62
CA GLN A 81 10.45 -1.64 -13.17
C GLN A 81 9.20 -0.78 -13.10
N VAL A 82 9.15 0.07 -12.09
CA VAL A 82 8.00 0.94 -11.86
C VAL A 82 8.17 2.20 -12.69
N GLU A 83 7.22 2.42 -13.59
CA GLU A 83 7.26 3.58 -14.48
C GLU A 83 6.43 4.72 -13.95
N ARG A 84 5.31 4.41 -13.31
CA ARG A 84 4.38 5.43 -12.84
C ARG A 84 3.59 4.89 -11.67
N LEU A 85 3.28 5.76 -10.74
CA LEU A 85 2.47 5.41 -9.58
C LEU A 85 1.39 6.46 -9.44
N GLU A 86 0.13 6.03 -9.51
CA GLU A 86 -1.02 6.90 -9.32
C GLU A 86 -1.60 6.63 -7.96
N ILE A 87 -1.83 7.67 -7.17
CA ILE A 87 -2.26 7.54 -5.79
C ILE A 87 -3.47 8.41 -5.54
N LYS A 88 -4.44 7.86 -4.84
CA LYS A 88 -5.58 8.62 -4.36
C LYS A 88 -5.75 8.34 -2.88
N TRP A 89 -5.77 9.39 -2.08
CA TRP A 89 -6.03 9.26 -0.65
C TRP A 89 -7.52 9.39 -0.41
N VAL A 90 -8.08 8.45 0.34
CA VAL A 90 -9.50 8.45 0.67
C VAL A 90 -9.67 8.13 2.15
N ASP A 91 -10.89 8.16 2.62
CA ASP A 91 -11.17 7.94 4.03
C ASP A 91 -10.96 6.48 4.42
N TYR A 92 -10.49 6.31 5.63
CA TYR A 92 -10.31 4.98 6.21
C TYR A 92 -11.66 4.27 6.32
N SER A 93 -11.71 3.02 5.89
CA SER A 93 -12.97 2.27 5.92
C SER A 93 -13.07 1.28 7.08
N GLY A 94 -11.95 0.73 7.51
CA GLY A 94 -11.94 -0.29 8.55
C GLY A 94 -12.50 -1.62 8.10
N GLN A 95 -12.64 -1.84 6.79
CA GLN A 95 -13.30 -3.04 6.26
C GLN A 95 -12.42 -4.26 6.15
N PHE A 96 -11.11 -4.07 6.21
CA PHE A 96 -10.19 -5.17 5.93
C PHE A 96 -9.66 -5.78 7.22
N ASP A 97 -9.54 -7.10 7.24
CA ASP A 97 -9.00 -7.81 8.40
C ASP A 97 -7.52 -8.10 8.28
N ASP A 98 -7.00 -8.09 7.06
CA ASP A 98 -5.62 -8.48 6.79
C ASP A 98 -5.21 -7.85 5.47
N PHE A 99 -3.96 -8.07 5.07
CA PHE A 99 -3.50 -7.68 3.74
C PHE A 99 -3.32 -8.94 2.90
N SER A 100 -4.00 -8.99 1.76
CA SER A 100 -4.04 -10.20 0.96
C SER A 100 -3.69 -9.95 -0.50
N VAL A 101 -3.29 -11.03 -1.18
CA VAL A 101 -3.12 -11.02 -2.62
C VAL A 101 -4.44 -11.50 -3.22
N ARG A 102 -4.94 -10.76 -4.20
CA ARG A 102 -6.16 -11.14 -4.89
C ARG A 102 -5.86 -11.51 -6.33
N TYR A 103 -6.63 -12.41 -6.85
CA TYR A 103 -6.53 -12.90 -8.20
C TYR A 103 -7.82 -12.59 -8.98
#